data_8eb76eea553d01dd2f7f8916b1a741d5
#
_entry.id   8eb76eea553d01dd2f7f8916b1a741d5
#
_cell.length_a   1.000
_cell.length_b   1.000
_cell.length_c   1.000
_cell.angle_alpha   90.00
_cell.angle_beta   90.00
_cell.angle_gamma   90.00
#
_symmetry.space_group_name_H-M   'P 1'
#
loop_
_entity.id
_entity.type
_entity.pdbx_description
1 polymer ?
#
loop_
_entity_poly.entity_id
_entity_poly.type
_entity_poly.pdbx_seq_one_letter_code
_entity_poly.pdbx_strand_id
1 'polypeptide(L)'
;MIDKLLQAAQTEVDNHSIYVWGGSGQLCCEVSEEWIRRKENGRKPDEAVKAWEEVESSPYRDVARCFDCSGFVSWCLNKAGAYKGRTDCDGLFARCQEIYTPEDGCLLFRVNPKDPNDETHVGIYFDGKQYEARGRKDGVVCLDYNDRYWQKLGWFKALKPDPEPPTDKKVIVIGGSVRVRDKDSTEGKKLFTAHNGDEFPYISTAPSGWYEIETKKGVGYITNKTRYTRLINE
;
A
#
# COMPACT_ATOMS: atom_id res chain seq x y z
N MET A 1 5.26 6.79 5.05
CA MET A 1 4.54 6.87 3.75
C MET A 1 3.18 6.19 3.80
N ILE A 2 3.06 5.04 4.43
CA ILE A 2 1.81 4.27 4.56
C ILE A 2 0.74 5.09 5.30
N ASP A 3 1.08 5.74 6.42
CA ASP A 3 0.15 6.59 7.17
C ASP A 3 -0.41 7.74 6.33
N LYS A 4 0.42 8.34 5.45
CA LYS A 4 -0.04 9.38 4.53
C LYS A 4 -0.96 8.84 3.44
N LEU A 5 -0.71 7.61 2.97
CA LEU A 5 -1.58 6.92 2.02
C LEU A 5 -2.96 6.70 2.64
N LEU A 6 -3.00 6.13 3.86
CA LEU A 6 -4.23 5.93 4.61
C LEU A 6 -4.95 7.24 4.90
N GLN A 7 -4.23 8.26 5.39
CA GLN A 7 -4.81 9.56 5.66
C GLN A 7 -5.45 10.17 4.41
N ALA A 8 -4.78 10.07 3.25
CA ALA A 8 -5.34 10.54 2.00
C ALA A 8 -6.60 9.76 1.59
N ALA A 9 -6.60 8.43 1.77
CA ALA A 9 -7.76 7.60 1.45
C ALA A 9 -8.94 7.91 2.39
N GLN A 10 -8.70 7.98 3.70
CA GLN A 10 -9.72 8.28 4.69
C GLN A 10 -10.30 9.69 4.49
N THR A 11 -9.46 10.68 4.17
CA THR A 11 -9.93 12.04 3.88
C THR A 11 -10.97 12.06 2.75
N GLU A 12 -10.77 11.29 1.69
CA GLU A 12 -11.72 11.28 0.57
C GLU A 12 -13.01 10.49 0.88
N VAL A 13 -12.95 9.52 1.80
CA VAL A 13 -14.14 8.87 2.38
C VAL A 13 -14.93 9.89 3.20
N ASP A 14 -14.27 10.61 4.11
CA ASP A 14 -14.90 11.59 5.01
C ASP A 14 -15.47 12.79 4.25
N ASN A 15 -14.83 13.15 3.14
CA ASN A 15 -15.28 14.21 2.23
C ASN A 15 -16.46 13.77 1.33
N HIS A 16 -16.91 12.53 1.39
CA HIS A 16 -17.95 11.98 0.51
C HIS A 16 -17.64 12.15 -0.99
N SER A 17 -16.38 11.93 -1.35
CA SER A 17 -15.92 12.03 -2.73
C SER A 17 -16.64 11.01 -3.63
N ILE A 18 -16.96 11.43 -4.84
CA ILE A 18 -17.82 10.68 -5.76
C ILE A 18 -17.04 9.93 -6.83
N TYR A 19 -17.70 8.94 -7.44
CA TYR A 19 -17.16 8.24 -8.59
C TYR A 19 -17.56 8.94 -9.89
N VAL A 20 -16.56 9.34 -10.67
CA VAL A 20 -16.73 9.80 -12.07
C VAL A 20 -15.65 9.13 -12.91
N TRP A 21 -16.02 8.47 -14.00
CA TRP A 21 -15.07 7.84 -14.91
C TRP A 21 -14.02 8.84 -15.41
N GLY A 22 -12.74 8.49 -15.31
CA GLY A 22 -11.63 9.38 -15.66
C GLY A 22 -11.42 10.54 -14.70
N GLY A 23 -12.12 10.56 -13.56
CA GLY A 23 -11.85 11.46 -12.44
C GLY A 23 -10.51 11.14 -11.77
N SER A 24 -9.81 12.17 -11.29
CA SER A 24 -8.48 12.03 -10.67
C SER A 24 -8.22 13.13 -9.63
N GLY A 25 -9.24 13.55 -8.90
CA GLY A 25 -9.14 14.50 -7.81
C GLY A 25 -9.62 15.92 -8.09
N GLN A 26 -10.36 16.14 -9.16
CA GLN A 26 -11.04 17.42 -9.40
C GLN A 26 -12.06 17.69 -8.30
N LEU A 27 -12.09 18.90 -7.74
CA LEU A 27 -13.13 19.28 -6.78
C LEU A 27 -14.50 19.27 -7.44
N CYS A 28 -15.53 18.80 -6.74
CA CYS A 28 -16.90 18.79 -7.24
C CYS A 28 -17.40 20.21 -7.57
N CYS A 29 -17.07 21.20 -6.75
CA CYS A 29 -17.42 22.60 -6.98
C CYS A 29 -16.69 23.27 -8.18
N GLU A 30 -15.64 22.63 -8.72
CA GLU A 30 -14.87 23.13 -9.87
C GLU A 30 -15.26 22.46 -11.20
N VAL A 31 -16.14 21.46 -11.17
CA VAL A 31 -16.61 20.75 -12.37
C VAL A 31 -18.06 21.07 -12.69
N SER A 32 -18.50 20.75 -13.89
CA SER A 32 -19.87 20.95 -14.34
C SER A 32 -20.51 19.62 -14.76
N GLU A 33 -21.83 19.61 -14.85
CA GLU A 33 -22.59 18.50 -15.43
C GLU A 33 -22.05 18.10 -16.82
N GLU A 34 -21.78 19.10 -17.69
CA GLU A 34 -21.22 18.85 -19.02
C GLU A 34 -19.85 18.14 -18.95
N TRP A 35 -18.99 18.56 -18.02
CA TRP A 35 -17.69 17.90 -17.80
C TRP A 35 -17.89 16.44 -17.39
N ILE A 36 -18.81 16.16 -16.47
CA ILE A 36 -19.11 14.80 -15.99
C ILE A 36 -19.64 13.94 -17.14
N ARG A 37 -20.62 14.44 -17.90
CA ARG A 37 -21.18 13.72 -19.05
C ARG A 37 -20.13 13.40 -20.11
N ARG A 38 -19.26 14.34 -20.41
CA ARG A 38 -18.12 14.12 -21.32
C ARG A 38 -17.13 13.06 -20.78
N LYS A 39 -16.82 13.08 -19.49
CA LYS A 39 -15.94 12.08 -18.85
C LYS A 39 -16.56 10.69 -18.87
N GLU A 40 -17.82 10.58 -18.58
CA GLU A 40 -18.54 9.31 -18.60
C GLU A 40 -18.67 8.72 -20.02
N ASN A 41 -18.67 9.55 -21.05
CA ASN A 41 -18.66 9.13 -22.46
C ASN A 41 -19.67 8.01 -22.75
N GLY A 42 -20.94 8.23 -22.42
CA GLY A 42 -22.05 7.31 -22.70
C GLY A 42 -22.14 6.09 -21.77
N ARG A 43 -21.26 5.97 -20.75
CA ARG A 43 -21.33 4.85 -19.78
C ARG A 43 -22.56 4.95 -18.88
N LYS A 44 -22.48 5.78 -17.84
CA LYS A 44 -23.57 6.01 -16.89
C LYS A 44 -23.61 7.47 -16.44
N PRO A 45 -23.74 8.43 -17.38
CA PRO A 45 -23.65 9.84 -17.07
C PRO A 45 -24.71 10.30 -16.06
N ASP A 46 -25.95 9.81 -16.16
CA ASP A 46 -27.02 10.24 -15.27
C ASP A 46 -26.81 9.80 -13.81
N GLU A 47 -26.22 8.60 -13.60
CA GLU A 47 -25.87 8.16 -12.24
C GLU A 47 -24.76 9.03 -11.64
N ALA A 48 -23.75 9.43 -12.44
CA ALA A 48 -22.65 10.28 -11.99
C ALA A 48 -23.10 11.72 -11.74
N VAL A 49 -23.95 12.27 -12.62
CA VAL A 49 -24.54 13.60 -12.46
C VAL A 49 -25.39 13.65 -11.20
N LYS A 50 -26.23 12.66 -10.96
CA LYS A 50 -27.04 12.58 -9.74
C LYS A 50 -26.17 12.61 -8.47
N ALA A 51 -25.10 11.83 -8.43
CA ALA A 51 -24.18 11.83 -7.29
C ALA A 51 -23.51 13.20 -7.10
N TRP A 52 -23.16 13.88 -8.20
CA TRP A 52 -22.61 15.23 -8.17
C TRP A 52 -23.62 16.27 -7.66
N GLU A 53 -24.87 16.24 -8.10
CA GLU A 53 -25.96 17.13 -7.65
C GLU A 53 -26.23 16.96 -6.15
N GLU A 54 -26.17 15.72 -5.64
CA GLU A 54 -26.30 15.42 -4.21
C GLU A 54 -25.17 16.08 -3.41
N VAL A 55 -23.92 16.01 -3.91
CA VAL A 55 -22.76 16.67 -3.28
C VAL A 55 -22.85 18.19 -3.38
N GLU A 56 -23.21 18.75 -4.56
CA GLU A 56 -23.40 20.20 -4.75
C GLU A 56 -24.39 20.81 -3.75
N SER A 57 -25.37 20.03 -3.32
CA SER A 57 -26.39 20.42 -2.36
C SER A 57 -26.03 20.08 -0.91
N SER A 58 -24.83 19.57 -0.66
CA SER A 58 -24.38 19.08 0.65
C SER A 58 -23.30 19.98 1.29
N PRO A 59 -22.99 19.80 2.58
CA PRO A 59 -21.84 20.45 3.22
C PRO A 59 -20.48 20.06 2.64
N TYR A 60 -20.42 19.01 1.83
CA TYR A 60 -19.17 18.48 1.26
C TYR A 60 -18.79 19.09 -0.08
N ARG A 61 -19.60 19.99 -0.62
CA ARG A 61 -19.45 20.64 -1.93
C ARG A 61 -18.01 21.11 -2.22
N ASP A 62 -17.40 21.80 -1.25
CA ASP A 62 -16.11 22.46 -1.43
C ASP A 62 -14.91 21.55 -1.13
N VAL A 63 -15.14 20.33 -0.65
CA VAL A 63 -14.09 19.37 -0.27
C VAL A 63 -14.16 18.06 -1.03
N ALA A 64 -15.36 17.62 -1.44
CA ALA A 64 -15.56 16.39 -2.21
C ALA A 64 -14.91 16.47 -3.59
N ARG A 65 -14.41 15.33 -4.06
CA ARG A 65 -13.68 15.20 -5.33
C ARG A 65 -14.28 14.13 -6.21
N CYS A 66 -13.94 14.22 -7.50
CA CYS A 66 -14.30 13.24 -8.51
C CYS A 66 -13.15 12.27 -8.77
N PHE A 67 -13.39 10.97 -8.62
CA PHE A 67 -12.42 9.91 -8.87
C PHE A 67 -13.01 8.75 -9.69
N ASP A 68 -12.21 8.11 -10.55
CA ASP A 68 -12.38 6.70 -10.83
C ASP A 68 -11.47 5.85 -9.92
N CYS A 69 -11.53 4.52 -10.05
CA CYS A 69 -10.79 3.64 -9.15
C CYS A 69 -9.27 3.88 -9.18
N SER A 70 -8.68 3.93 -10.37
CA SER A 70 -7.24 4.17 -10.55
C SER A 70 -6.84 5.62 -10.28
N GLY A 71 -7.73 6.57 -10.53
CA GLY A 71 -7.56 7.98 -10.17
C GLY A 71 -7.48 8.20 -8.68
N PHE A 72 -8.35 7.54 -7.91
CA PHE A 72 -8.34 7.57 -6.44
C PHE A 72 -7.03 7.02 -5.87
N VAL A 73 -6.63 5.81 -6.30
CA VAL A 73 -5.39 5.20 -5.81
C VAL A 73 -4.16 6.02 -6.23
N SER A 74 -4.12 6.51 -7.48
CA SER A 74 -3.04 7.41 -7.93
C SER A 74 -2.97 8.68 -7.10
N TRP A 75 -4.12 9.26 -6.75
CA TRP A 75 -4.22 10.44 -5.87
C TRP A 75 -3.62 10.15 -4.48
N CYS A 76 -4.03 9.06 -3.84
CA CYS A 76 -3.52 8.66 -2.52
C CYS A 76 -2.00 8.41 -2.55
N LEU A 77 -1.50 7.73 -3.58
CA LEU A 77 -0.06 7.50 -3.79
C LEU A 77 0.72 8.80 -4.01
N ASN A 78 0.14 9.79 -4.71
CA ASN A 78 0.75 11.12 -4.86
C ASN A 78 0.82 11.86 -3.52
N LYS A 79 -0.24 11.81 -2.71
CA LYS A 79 -0.26 12.42 -1.36
C LYS A 79 0.73 11.75 -0.42
N ALA A 80 0.93 10.45 -0.56
CA ALA A 80 1.95 9.70 0.18
C ALA A 80 3.39 10.01 -0.28
N GLY A 81 3.56 10.66 -1.44
CA GLY A 81 4.86 10.93 -2.04
C GLY A 81 5.49 9.72 -2.75
N ALA A 82 4.71 8.63 -2.94
CA ALA A 82 5.17 7.39 -3.56
C ALA A 82 5.04 7.40 -5.09
N TYR A 83 4.22 8.28 -5.65
CA TYR A 83 3.98 8.38 -7.08
C TYR A 83 3.75 9.83 -7.50
N LYS A 84 4.10 10.15 -8.75
CA LYS A 84 3.77 11.44 -9.37
C LYS A 84 3.08 11.17 -10.71
N GLY A 85 1.81 11.55 -10.79
CA GLY A 85 1.00 11.39 -12.00
C GLY A 85 -0.20 10.48 -11.81
N ARG A 86 -0.75 9.98 -12.92
CA ARG A 86 -1.91 9.09 -13.00
C ARG A 86 -1.65 7.98 -14.00
N THR A 87 -2.12 6.77 -13.69
CA THR A 87 -2.17 5.63 -14.61
C THR A 87 -3.46 4.84 -14.39
N ASP A 88 -3.76 3.89 -15.24
CA ASP A 88 -4.85 2.93 -15.10
C ASP A 88 -4.49 1.78 -14.14
N CYS A 89 -5.38 0.80 -14.02
CA CYS A 89 -5.18 -0.32 -13.10
C CYS A 89 -4.00 -1.19 -13.51
N ASP A 90 -3.83 -1.50 -14.80
CA ASP A 90 -2.70 -2.28 -15.33
C ASP A 90 -1.37 -1.57 -15.06
N GLY A 91 -1.35 -0.27 -15.29
CA GLY A 91 -0.18 0.55 -15.02
C GLY A 91 0.17 0.66 -13.53
N LEU A 92 -0.81 0.60 -12.63
CA LEU A 92 -0.58 0.49 -11.18
C LEU A 92 -0.01 -0.88 -10.84
N PHE A 93 -0.62 -1.96 -11.35
CA PHE A 93 -0.16 -3.32 -11.08
C PHE A 93 1.27 -3.58 -11.60
N ALA A 94 1.60 -3.08 -12.79
CA ALA A 94 2.96 -3.17 -13.35
C ALA A 94 4.05 -2.52 -12.46
N ARG A 95 3.67 -1.59 -11.58
CA ARG A 95 4.54 -0.95 -10.60
C ARG A 95 4.55 -1.63 -9.24
N CYS A 96 3.75 -2.67 -9.06
CA CYS A 96 3.73 -3.48 -7.86
C CYS A 96 4.71 -4.65 -7.90
N GLN A 97 5.06 -5.12 -6.73
CA GLN A 97 5.49 -6.49 -6.49
C GLN A 97 4.25 -7.27 -6.07
N GLU A 98 3.92 -8.34 -6.78
CA GLU A 98 2.80 -9.20 -6.40
C GLU A 98 3.06 -9.84 -5.04
N ILE A 99 2.04 -9.85 -4.19
CA ILE A 99 2.05 -10.49 -2.87
C ILE A 99 0.80 -11.37 -2.72
N TYR A 100 0.82 -12.30 -1.77
CA TYR A 100 -0.27 -13.28 -1.60
C TYR A 100 -1.00 -13.16 -0.26
N THR A 101 -0.51 -12.30 0.61
CA THR A 101 -1.15 -11.96 1.89
C THR A 101 -1.34 -10.45 1.93
N PRO A 102 -2.51 -9.95 2.34
CA PRO A 102 -2.72 -8.51 2.43
C PRO A 102 -1.85 -7.90 3.55
N GLU A 103 -1.21 -6.79 3.22
CA GLU A 103 -0.37 -5.99 4.11
C GLU A 103 -0.86 -4.55 4.06
N ASP A 104 -0.76 -3.81 5.17
CA ASP A 104 -1.22 -2.43 5.27
C ASP A 104 -0.56 -1.52 4.23
N GLY A 105 -1.37 -0.92 3.38
CA GLY A 105 -0.95 -0.09 2.26
C GLY A 105 -0.77 -0.85 0.94
N CYS A 106 -0.98 -2.18 0.89
CA CYS A 106 -0.98 -2.89 -0.38
C CYS A 106 -2.18 -2.50 -1.24
N LEU A 107 -2.02 -2.63 -2.55
CA LEU A 107 -3.08 -2.40 -3.52
C LEU A 107 -3.83 -3.70 -3.80
N LEU A 108 -5.13 -3.58 -3.93
CA LEU A 108 -6.08 -4.66 -4.20
C LEU A 108 -6.54 -4.55 -5.64
N PHE A 109 -6.53 -5.65 -6.40
CA PHE A 109 -6.91 -5.62 -7.82
C PHE A 109 -7.99 -6.64 -8.13
N ARG A 110 -8.97 -6.20 -8.95
CA ARG A 110 -9.87 -7.10 -9.67
C ARG A 110 -9.37 -7.27 -11.09
N VAL A 111 -9.54 -8.47 -11.60
CA VAL A 111 -9.17 -8.80 -12.97
C VAL A 111 -10.40 -9.11 -13.82
N ASN A 112 -10.26 -8.94 -15.12
CA ASN A 112 -11.25 -9.41 -16.08
C ASN A 112 -11.34 -10.93 -16.04
N PRO A 113 -12.53 -11.53 -15.83
CA PRO A 113 -12.67 -12.99 -15.79
C PRO A 113 -12.23 -13.71 -17.08
N LYS A 114 -12.14 -12.97 -18.19
CA LYS A 114 -11.73 -13.50 -19.49
C LYS A 114 -10.26 -13.28 -19.80
N ASP A 115 -9.61 -12.36 -19.07
CA ASP A 115 -8.20 -12.04 -19.22
C ASP A 115 -7.58 -11.70 -17.86
N PRO A 116 -6.82 -12.61 -17.26
CA PRO A 116 -6.21 -12.39 -15.94
C PRO A 116 -5.09 -11.31 -15.95
N ASN A 117 -4.71 -10.77 -17.11
CA ASN A 117 -3.75 -9.69 -17.23
C ASN A 117 -4.38 -8.31 -17.45
N ASP A 118 -5.73 -8.24 -17.42
CA ASP A 118 -6.50 -7.01 -17.54
C ASP A 118 -7.08 -6.66 -16.15
N GLU A 119 -6.42 -5.74 -15.44
CA GLU A 119 -6.82 -5.23 -14.15
C GLU A 119 -7.95 -4.19 -14.32
N THR A 120 -9.15 -4.56 -13.92
CA THR A 120 -10.37 -3.77 -14.16
C THR A 120 -10.77 -2.83 -13.03
N HIS A 121 -10.23 -3.05 -11.82
CA HIS A 121 -10.55 -2.25 -10.65
C HIS A 121 -9.40 -2.32 -9.62
N VAL A 122 -9.27 -1.27 -8.81
CA VAL A 122 -8.21 -1.17 -7.80
C VAL A 122 -8.70 -0.48 -6.53
N GLY A 123 -8.20 -0.93 -5.38
CA GLY A 123 -8.40 -0.35 -4.05
C GLY A 123 -7.12 -0.41 -3.23
N ILE A 124 -7.22 0.01 -1.97
CA ILE A 124 -6.12 0.00 -0.99
C ILE A 124 -6.58 -0.83 0.22
N TYR A 125 -5.72 -1.70 0.72
CA TYR A 125 -5.96 -2.45 1.96
C TYR A 125 -5.32 -1.73 3.14
N PHE A 126 -6.02 -1.70 4.28
CA PHE A 126 -5.47 -1.28 5.55
C PHE A 126 -6.28 -1.85 6.72
N ASP A 127 -5.62 -2.53 7.66
CA ASP A 127 -6.20 -3.05 8.92
C ASP A 127 -7.57 -3.75 8.74
N GLY A 128 -7.63 -4.73 7.85
CA GLY A 128 -8.86 -5.48 7.57
C GLY A 128 -9.93 -4.69 6.81
N LYS A 129 -9.61 -3.50 6.30
CA LYS A 129 -10.49 -2.64 5.50
C LYS A 129 -10.02 -2.53 4.06
N GLN A 130 -10.94 -2.19 3.17
CA GLN A 130 -10.67 -1.82 1.79
C GLN A 130 -11.19 -0.41 1.52
N TYR A 131 -10.33 0.40 0.89
CA TYR A 131 -10.64 1.77 0.46
C TYR A 131 -10.68 1.78 -1.07
N GLU A 132 -11.77 2.22 -1.65
CA GLU A 132 -11.95 2.20 -3.11
C GLU A 132 -12.89 3.30 -3.60
N ALA A 133 -12.64 3.85 -4.78
CA ALA A 133 -13.67 4.55 -5.54
C ALA A 133 -14.47 3.48 -6.27
N ARG A 134 -15.59 3.05 -5.64
CA ARG A 134 -16.29 1.81 -5.97
C ARG A 134 -17.19 1.91 -7.19
N GLY A 135 -17.85 3.01 -7.32
CA GLY A 135 -18.78 3.24 -8.40
C GLY A 135 -19.68 4.44 -8.15
N ARG A 136 -20.51 4.80 -9.15
CA ARG A 136 -21.30 6.04 -9.14
C ARG A 136 -22.31 6.10 -8.00
N LYS A 137 -22.80 4.95 -7.57
CA LYS A 137 -23.78 4.87 -6.47
C LYS A 137 -23.10 5.02 -5.09
N ASP A 138 -21.91 4.48 -4.94
CA ASP A 138 -21.27 4.34 -3.64
C ASP A 138 -20.20 5.44 -3.42
N GLY A 139 -19.62 6.02 -4.49
CA GLY A 139 -18.53 6.98 -4.39
C GLY A 139 -17.23 6.36 -3.88
N VAL A 140 -16.50 7.11 -3.07
CA VAL A 140 -15.31 6.64 -2.35
C VAL A 140 -15.74 6.09 -1.00
N VAL A 141 -15.37 4.85 -0.72
CA VAL A 141 -15.83 4.11 0.47
C VAL A 141 -14.70 3.40 1.19
N CYS A 142 -14.92 3.19 2.49
CA CYS A 142 -14.16 2.28 3.34
C CYS A 142 -15.09 1.15 3.81
N LEU A 143 -14.76 -0.08 3.49
CA LEU A 143 -15.56 -1.28 3.77
C LEU A 143 -14.70 -2.34 4.46
N ASP A 144 -15.34 -3.36 5.05
CA ASP A 144 -14.61 -4.55 5.48
C ASP A 144 -13.97 -5.26 4.29
N TYR A 145 -12.73 -5.68 4.46
CA TYR A 145 -12.00 -6.40 3.42
C TYR A 145 -12.73 -7.71 3.05
N ASN A 146 -12.91 -7.93 1.76
CA ASN A 146 -13.54 -9.12 1.22
C ASN A 146 -12.57 -9.82 0.25
N ASP A 147 -11.94 -10.88 0.71
CA ASP A 147 -10.96 -11.67 -0.03
C ASP A 147 -11.50 -12.30 -1.33
N ARG A 148 -12.83 -12.54 -1.40
CA ARG A 148 -13.49 -13.10 -2.60
C ARG A 148 -13.74 -12.05 -3.68
N TYR A 149 -13.66 -10.78 -3.32
CA TYR A 149 -13.88 -9.67 -4.25
C TYR A 149 -12.61 -9.33 -5.04
N TRP A 150 -11.44 -9.57 -4.46
CA TRP A 150 -10.14 -9.21 -5.00
C TRP A 150 -9.38 -10.45 -5.47
N GLN A 151 -8.77 -10.42 -6.67
CA GLN A 151 -8.07 -11.55 -7.27
C GLN A 151 -6.55 -11.44 -7.20
N LYS A 152 -6.01 -10.22 -7.13
CA LYS A 152 -4.58 -9.99 -6.99
C LYS A 152 -4.28 -8.95 -5.91
N LEU A 153 -3.13 -9.08 -5.29
CA LEU A 153 -2.57 -8.14 -4.32
C LEU A 153 -1.21 -7.65 -4.83
N GLY A 154 -0.93 -6.37 -4.66
CA GLY A 154 0.34 -5.82 -5.09
C GLY A 154 0.91 -4.80 -4.12
N TRP A 155 2.18 -4.97 -3.76
CA TRP A 155 2.92 -3.96 -3.02
C TRP A 155 3.49 -2.93 -4.00
N PHE A 156 3.04 -1.69 -3.93
CA PHE A 156 3.56 -0.63 -4.80
C PHE A 156 5.03 -0.33 -4.45
N LYS A 157 5.95 -0.60 -5.39
CA LYS A 157 7.41 -0.64 -5.13
C LYS A 157 7.99 0.66 -4.54
N ALA A 158 7.35 1.78 -4.78
CA ALA A 158 7.79 3.07 -4.25
C ALA A 158 7.19 3.41 -2.87
N LEU A 159 6.20 2.66 -2.40
CA LEU A 159 5.76 2.69 -1.01
C LEU A 159 6.80 1.94 -0.18
N LYS A 160 7.90 2.60 0.15
CA LYS A 160 8.79 2.04 1.16
C LYS A 160 8.07 2.11 2.50
N PRO A 161 8.08 1.04 3.30
CA PRO A 161 7.75 1.20 4.71
C PRO A 161 8.58 2.36 5.23
N ASP A 162 7.99 3.22 6.06
CA ASP A 162 8.81 4.16 6.82
C ASP A 162 9.89 3.29 7.50
N PRO A 163 11.17 3.68 7.46
CA PRO A 163 12.16 2.93 8.21
C PRO A 163 11.60 2.85 9.63
N GLU A 164 11.45 1.62 10.13
CA GLU A 164 11.09 1.46 11.54
C GLU A 164 12.01 2.40 12.31
N PRO A 165 11.48 3.19 13.27
CA PRO A 165 12.34 4.03 14.10
C PRO A 165 13.46 3.11 14.58
N PRO A 166 14.73 3.54 14.49
CA PRO A 166 15.85 2.70 14.85
C PRO A 166 15.51 2.07 16.18
N THR A 167 15.26 0.76 16.17
CA THR A 167 15.01 0.06 17.41
C THR A 167 16.32 0.19 18.18
N ASP A 168 16.29 0.76 19.39
CA ASP A 168 17.46 0.77 20.29
C ASP A 168 17.89 -0.66 20.65
N LYS A 169 17.43 -1.62 19.85
CA LYS A 169 17.73 -3.05 20.00
C LYS A 169 18.95 -3.42 19.18
N LYS A 170 19.81 -4.20 19.80
CA LYS A 170 20.98 -4.78 19.14
C LYS A 170 20.99 -6.29 19.35
N VAL A 171 21.53 -7.00 18.38
CA VAL A 171 21.88 -8.40 18.51
C VAL A 171 23.36 -8.48 18.89
N ILE A 172 23.66 -8.96 20.10
CA ILE A 172 25.02 -9.24 20.55
C ILE A 172 25.35 -10.71 20.36
N VAL A 173 26.57 -11.03 19.90
CA VAL A 173 27.11 -12.37 19.85
C VAL A 173 27.73 -12.70 21.19
N ILE A 174 27.27 -13.77 21.86
CA ILE A 174 27.68 -14.17 23.21
C ILE A 174 28.34 -15.57 23.27
N GLY A 175 28.37 -16.31 22.17
CA GLY A 175 28.81 -17.69 22.11
C GLY A 175 29.82 -17.95 20.99
N GLY A 176 31.10 -17.65 21.21
CA GLY A 176 32.20 -17.99 20.30
C GLY A 176 32.10 -17.26 18.96
N SER A 177 31.86 -17.97 17.87
CA SER A 177 31.72 -17.37 16.54
C SER A 177 30.47 -17.88 15.82
N VAL A 178 29.78 -16.96 15.09
CA VAL A 178 28.54 -17.23 14.40
C VAL A 178 28.63 -16.77 12.94
N ARG A 179 28.06 -17.52 12.02
CA ARG A 179 27.99 -17.14 10.61
C ARG A 179 26.80 -16.20 10.37
N VAL A 180 27.09 -15.03 9.81
CA VAL A 180 26.08 -14.15 9.24
C VAL A 180 25.90 -14.53 7.77
N ARG A 181 24.64 -14.62 7.34
CA ARG A 181 24.25 -15.16 6.03
C ARG A 181 23.37 -14.19 5.24
N ASP A 182 23.22 -14.45 3.95
CA ASP A 182 22.36 -13.70 3.04
C ASP A 182 20.87 -14.12 3.09
N LYS A 183 20.58 -15.23 3.81
CA LYS A 183 19.22 -15.76 4.01
C LYS A 183 19.06 -16.26 5.44
N ASP A 184 17.84 -16.28 5.90
CA ASP A 184 17.39 -16.71 7.24
C ASP A 184 17.42 -18.25 7.43
N SER A 185 18.43 -18.91 6.88
CA SER A 185 18.61 -20.37 6.97
C SER A 185 20.09 -20.77 7.00
N THR A 186 20.37 -22.02 7.42
CA THR A 186 21.71 -22.62 7.39
C THR A 186 22.23 -22.85 5.97
N GLU A 187 21.37 -22.83 4.96
CA GLU A 187 21.67 -22.98 3.54
C GLU A 187 22.08 -21.66 2.87
N GLY A 188 21.79 -20.51 3.52
CA GLY A 188 22.19 -19.19 3.04
C GLY A 188 23.72 -19.08 2.91
N LYS A 189 24.18 -18.33 1.90
CA LYS A 189 25.60 -18.06 1.69
C LYS A 189 26.16 -17.27 2.87
N LYS A 190 27.31 -17.68 3.38
CA LYS A 190 28.01 -16.95 4.43
C LYS A 190 28.50 -15.60 3.90
N LEU A 191 28.05 -14.51 4.52
CA LEU A 191 28.54 -13.16 4.27
C LEU A 191 29.86 -12.92 5.01
N PHE A 192 29.88 -13.25 6.31
CA PHE A 192 31.06 -13.21 7.16
C PHE A 192 30.85 -14.03 8.44
N THR A 193 31.86 -14.04 9.30
CA THR A 193 31.77 -14.63 10.62
C THR A 193 31.80 -13.51 11.66
N ALA A 194 30.80 -13.47 12.54
CA ALA A 194 30.73 -12.60 13.71
C ALA A 194 31.31 -13.34 14.92
N HIS A 195 31.96 -12.62 15.83
CA HIS A 195 32.64 -13.14 16.97
C HIS A 195 32.00 -12.66 18.27
N ASN A 196 32.35 -13.34 19.38
CA ASN A 196 31.85 -12.96 20.70
C ASN A 196 32.13 -11.48 21.00
N GLY A 197 31.10 -10.75 21.42
CA GLY A 197 31.13 -9.30 21.67
C GLY A 197 30.75 -8.43 20.46
N ASP A 198 30.65 -9.00 19.26
CA ASP A 198 30.14 -8.21 18.10
C ASP A 198 28.68 -7.85 18.31
N GLU A 199 28.36 -6.59 18.02
CA GLU A 199 27.02 -6.04 18.11
C GLU A 199 26.54 -5.59 16.73
N PHE A 200 25.26 -5.83 16.46
CA PHE A 200 24.61 -5.45 15.19
C PHE A 200 23.26 -4.81 15.48
N PRO A 201 22.90 -3.68 14.82
CA PRO A 201 21.56 -3.15 14.87
C PRO A 201 20.56 -4.23 14.47
N TYR A 202 19.54 -4.43 15.30
CA TYR A 202 18.45 -5.37 15.03
C TYR A 202 17.43 -4.70 14.11
N ILE A 203 17.04 -5.37 13.04
CA ILE A 203 16.01 -4.92 12.12
C ILE A 203 14.69 -5.61 12.46
N SER A 204 14.67 -6.94 12.36
CA SER A 204 13.46 -7.73 12.59
C SER A 204 13.77 -9.17 12.98
N THR A 205 12.73 -9.98 13.27
CA THR A 205 12.83 -11.43 13.36
C THR A 205 12.11 -12.05 12.16
N ALA A 206 12.85 -12.74 11.31
CA ALA A 206 12.30 -13.44 10.16
C ALA A 206 11.33 -14.55 10.59
N PRO A 207 10.39 -14.99 9.72
CA PRO A 207 9.45 -16.07 10.02
C PRO A 207 10.12 -17.39 10.45
N SER A 208 11.35 -17.65 9.99
CA SER A 208 12.20 -18.77 10.42
C SER A 208 12.72 -18.65 11.85
N GLY A 209 12.52 -17.48 12.50
CA GLY A 209 13.03 -17.13 13.81
C GLY A 209 14.46 -16.54 13.82
N TRP A 210 15.14 -16.45 12.67
CA TRP A 210 16.44 -15.80 12.61
C TRP A 210 16.31 -14.29 12.81
N TYR A 211 17.32 -13.66 13.44
CA TYR A 211 17.39 -12.21 13.50
C TYR A 211 17.92 -11.65 12.19
N GLU A 212 17.21 -10.68 11.67
CA GLU A 212 17.62 -9.79 10.59
C GLU A 212 18.38 -8.62 11.20
N ILE A 213 19.58 -8.36 10.71
CA ILE A 213 20.52 -7.38 11.27
C ILE A 213 21.11 -6.49 10.19
N GLU A 214 21.41 -5.25 10.56
CA GLU A 214 22.16 -4.36 9.70
C GLU A 214 23.67 -4.65 9.81
N THR A 215 24.35 -4.67 8.68
CA THR A 215 25.79 -4.91 8.62
C THR A 215 26.46 -3.93 7.65
N LYS A 216 27.78 -3.78 7.73
CA LYS A 216 28.57 -2.99 6.76
C LYS A 216 28.44 -3.49 5.32
N LYS A 217 27.88 -4.68 5.09
CA LYS A 217 27.63 -5.30 3.77
C LYS A 217 26.16 -5.30 3.37
N GLY A 218 25.31 -4.53 4.09
CA GLY A 218 23.87 -4.52 3.94
C GLY A 218 23.20 -5.46 4.94
N VAL A 219 21.97 -5.87 4.65
CA VAL A 219 21.18 -6.74 5.51
C VAL A 219 21.80 -8.15 5.55
N GLY A 220 21.83 -8.73 6.76
CA GLY A 220 22.27 -10.10 6.99
C GLY A 220 21.40 -10.81 8.01
N TYR A 221 21.48 -12.14 8.06
CA TYR A 221 20.73 -12.98 8.97
C TYR A 221 21.66 -13.72 9.91
N ILE A 222 21.31 -13.70 11.22
CA ILE A 222 22.06 -14.37 12.27
C ILE A 222 21.10 -15.22 13.12
N THR A 223 21.57 -16.37 13.63
CA THR A 223 20.72 -17.24 14.45
C THR A 223 20.22 -16.54 15.71
N ASN A 224 19.00 -16.84 16.16
CA ASN A 224 18.42 -16.39 17.44
C ASN A 224 18.68 -17.36 18.60
N LYS A 225 19.45 -18.43 18.38
CA LYS A 225 19.74 -19.41 19.46
C LYS A 225 20.47 -18.75 20.60
N THR A 226 19.87 -18.76 21.80
CA THR A 226 20.34 -18.04 23.01
C THR A 226 21.75 -18.42 23.49
N ARG A 227 22.27 -19.55 23.06
CA ARG A 227 23.66 -19.93 23.31
C ARG A 227 24.68 -19.15 22.46
N TYR A 228 24.24 -18.50 21.38
CA TYR A 228 25.12 -17.79 20.44
C TYR A 228 24.85 -16.30 20.37
N THR A 229 23.58 -15.89 20.49
CA THR A 229 23.18 -14.50 20.35
C THR A 229 22.14 -14.11 21.39
N ARG A 230 22.09 -12.83 21.70
CA ARG A 230 21.05 -12.21 22.56
C ARG A 230 20.59 -10.91 21.96
N LEU A 231 19.29 -10.68 22.00
CA LEU A 231 18.69 -9.38 21.71
C LEU A 231 18.78 -8.53 22.99
N ILE A 232 19.31 -7.33 22.87
CA ILE A 232 19.45 -6.35 23.97
C ILE A 232 18.81 -5.04 23.57
N ASN A 233 18.31 -4.27 24.55
CA ASN A 233 17.94 -2.86 24.39
C ASN A 233 19.16 -2.01 24.84
N GLU A 234 19.40 -0.87 24.20
CA GLU A 234 20.31 0.15 24.75
C GLU A 234 19.77 0.73 26.04
#